data_32c1b3b06aa59bcb4db60b04a9e83114
#
_entry.id   32c1b3b06aa59bcb4db60b04a9e83114
#
_cell.length_a   1.000
_cell.length_b   1.000
_cell.length_c   1.000
_cell.angle_alpha   90.00
_cell.angle_beta   90.00
_cell.angle_gamma   90.00
#
_symmetry.space_group_name_H-M   'P 1'
#
loop_
_entity.id
_entity.type
_entity.pdbx_description
1 polymer ?
#
loop_
_entity_poly.entity_id
_entity_poly.type
_entity_poly.pdbx_seq_one_letter_code
_entity_poly.pdbx_strand_id
1 'polypeptide(L)'
;MKKFLCALAAVWLLVSLPAQANARKDVLQLREDRPQEYVVVKGDTLWDISSRFLESPWRWPEVWDMNVQIPNPHLIYPGDVIYLVWENGQPKLKVRRGMRKLSPTARAQPLDRAIPAIPLKDILSFLEETRVIDQSLFKKAPYVLAGKNQRLIAGAGDRIYARGSLLEDLRRQAVYRATNEYVDPETQEELGYELTKVSDVTVVDENDDVVSLTVNRSVLETRTLDRVIPAEEQRIQSVFYPKPSPEALTGKILSVLGAVNDGGQFDVVALNRGVREGLEPGHVFAIYRTGEMVVDPITKEKLQLPAERSGLMMVFKTFEKVSYGLIMMSSNVVSVGDEIREP
;
A
#
# COMPACT_ATOMS: atom_id res chain seq x y z
N MET A 1 -35.06 -50.41 63.32
CA MET A 1 -34.05 -50.88 62.35
C MET A 1 -34.01 -49.88 61.15
N LYS A 2 -33.15 -48.88 61.21
CA LYS A 2 -33.02 -47.86 60.20
C LYS A 2 -31.63 -47.99 59.58
N LYS A 3 -31.55 -48.32 58.31
CA LYS A 3 -30.29 -48.39 57.54
C LYS A 3 -29.92 -46.99 57.01
N PHE A 4 -28.78 -46.50 57.44
CA PHE A 4 -28.15 -45.28 56.91
C PHE A 4 -27.41 -45.65 55.61
N LEU A 5 -27.73 -45.02 54.50
CA LEU A 5 -26.96 -45.07 53.25
C LEU A 5 -26.06 -43.82 53.20
N CYS A 6 -24.75 -43.98 53.29
CA CYS A 6 -23.79 -42.91 53.01
C CYS A 6 -23.54 -42.85 51.52
N ALA A 7 -23.92 -41.73 50.88
CA ALA A 7 -23.55 -41.41 49.52
C ALA A 7 -22.23 -40.62 49.55
N LEU A 8 -21.17 -41.21 48.97
CA LEU A 8 -19.89 -40.51 48.71
C LEU A 8 -20.05 -39.73 47.41
N ALA A 9 -20.08 -38.42 47.50
CA ALA A 9 -19.97 -37.52 46.35
C ALA A 9 -18.48 -37.28 46.04
N ALA A 10 -17.99 -37.87 44.94
CA ALA A 10 -16.66 -37.60 44.41
C ALA A 10 -16.69 -36.28 43.62
N VAL A 11 -16.10 -35.23 44.19
CA VAL A 11 -15.89 -33.95 43.51
C VAL A 11 -14.67 -34.08 42.62
N TRP A 12 -14.89 -34.11 41.31
CA TRP A 12 -13.83 -33.98 40.30
C TRP A 12 -13.47 -32.50 40.16
N LEU A 13 -12.34 -32.12 40.75
CA LEU A 13 -11.67 -30.84 40.48
C LEU A 13 -11.04 -30.91 39.06
N LEU A 14 -11.71 -30.34 38.08
CA LEU A 14 -11.12 -30.04 36.78
C LEU A 14 -10.10 -28.91 36.97
N VAL A 15 -8.83 -29.26 37.14
CA VAL A 15 -7.72 -28.33 37.05
C VAL A 15 -7.56 -27.99 35.58
N SER A 16 -8.14 -26.85 35.15
CA SER A 16 -7.85 -26.24 33.85
C SER A 16 -6.41 -25.73 33.87
N LEU A 17 -5.49 -26.51 33.32
CA LEU A 17 -4.16 -26.03 32.95
C LEU A 17 -4.32 -24.90 31.92
N PRO A 18 -3.76 -23.69 32.15
CA PRO A 18 -3.71 -22.70 31.13
C PRO A 18 -2.87 -23.29 29.98
N ALA A 19 -3.45 -23.40 28.81
CA ALA A 19 -2.70 -23.65 27.60
C ALA A 19 -1.72 -22.47 27.45
N GLN A 20 -0.46 -22.70 27.78
CA GLN A 20 0.61 -21.81 27.42
C GLN A 20 0.66 -21.83 25.90
N ALA A 21 0.05 -20.84 25.26
CA ALA A 21 0.32 -20.50 23.89
C ALA A 21 1.82 -20.18 23.84
N ASN A 22 2.61 -21.15 23.40
CA ASN A 22 4.00 -20.92 23.01
C ASN A 22 3.92 -19.88 21.88
N ALA A 23 4.12 -18.62 22.22
CA ALA A 23 4.50 -17.61 21.27
C ALA A 23 5.83 -18.12 20.67
N ARG A 24 5.73 -18.86 19.57
CA ARG A 24 6.89 -19.14 18.72
C ARG A 24 7.43 -17.75 18.39
N LYS A 25 8.57 -17.39 18.99
CA LYS A 25 9.38 -16.29 18.47
C LYS A 25 9.59 -16.62 17.03
N ASP A 26 8.95 -15.85 16.16
CA ASP A 26 9.03 -16.01 14.73
C ASP A 26 10.50 -15.76 14.35
N VAL A 27 11.27 -16.83 14.22
CA VAL A 27 12.71 -16.77 14.01
C VAL A 27 12.90 -16.31 12.57
N LEU A 28 13.62 -15.20 12.40
CA LEU A 28 13.97 -14.68 11.10
C LEU A 28 14.66 -15.76 10.26
N GLN A 29 14.05 -16.13 9.14
CA GLN A 29 14.55 -17.17 8.25
C GLN A 29 15.43 -16.55 7.17
N LEU A 30 16.68 -17.06 7.09
CA LEU A 30 17.61 -16.71 6.03
C LEU A 30 17.46 -17.68 4.86
N ARG A 31 17.63 -17.17 3.65
CA ARG A 31 17.66 -18.02 2.45
C ARG A 31 18.83 -18.98 2.48
N GLU A 32 18.63 -20.19 1.98
CA GLU A 32 19.70 -21.20 1.87
C GLU A 32 20.75 -20.81 0.81
N ASP A 33 20.28 -20.21 -0.30
CA ASP A 33 21.09 -19.78 -1.45
C ASP A 33 21.63 -18.34 -1.33
N ARG A 34 21.57 -17.73 -0.12
CA ARG A 34 22.01 -16.36 0.12
C ARG A 34 23.47 -16.14 -0.22
N PRO A 35 23.84 -14.99 -0.82
CA PRO A 35 25.22 -14.63 -1.05
C PRO A 35 25.95 -14.32 0.28
N GLN A 36 27.27 -14.50 0.33
CA GLN A 36 28.07 -14.05 1.47
C GLN A 36 28.19 -12.51 1.51
N GLU A 37 28.37 -11.90 0.35
CA GLU A 37 28.44 -10.45 0.15
C GLU A 37 27.65 -10.06 -1.10
N TYR A 38 27.09 -8.87 -1.08
CA TYR A 38 26.39 -8.28 -2.22
C TYR A 38 26.85 -6.86 -2.47
N VAL A 39 27.22 -6.54 -3.69
CA VAL A 39 27.59 -5.18 -4.10
C VAL A 39 26.33 -4.46 -4.60
N VAL A 40 25.99 -3.36 -3.94
CA VAL A 40 24.82 -2.56 -4.28
C VAL A 40 24.98 -1.96 -5.67
N VAL A 41 23.96 -2.13 -6.52
CA VAL A 41 23.94 -1.57 -7.87
C VAL A 41 22.91 -0.42 -7.97
N LYS A 42 23.06 0.41 -8.99
CA LYS A 42 22.11 1.49 -9.24
C LYS A 42 20.74 0.92 -9.62
N GLY A 43 19.73 1.33 -8.91
CA GLY A 43 18.35 0.87 -9.10
C GLY A 43 17.88 -0.13 -8.06
N ASP A 44 18.80 -0.69 -7.24
CA ASP A 44 18.41 -1.52 -6.10
C ASP A 44 17.56 -0.73 -5.11
N THR A 45 16.71 -1.46 -4.39
CA THR A 45 16.01 -1.00 -3.19
C THR A 45 16.47 -1.82 -1.97
N LEU A 46 16.17 -1.36 -0.77
CA LEU A 46 16.43 -2.15 0.44
C LEU A 46 15.64 -3.46 0.43
N TRP A 47 14.46 -3.45 -0.16
CA TRP A 47 13.66 -4.65 -0.35
C TRP A 47 14.35 -5.67 -1.25
N ASP A 48 14.87 -5.23 -2.43
CA ASP A 48 15.56 -6.12 -3.37
C ASP A 48 16.81 -6.73 -2.76
N ILE A 49 17.60 -5.94 -2.04
CA ILE A 49 18.79 -6.43 -1.35
C ILE A 49 18.38 -7.47 -0.31
N SER A 50 17.36 -7.15 0.50
CA SER A 50 16.91 -8.05 1.57
C SER A 50 16.36 -9.36 1.04
N SER A 51 15.70 -9.36 -0.13
CA SER A 51 15.20 -10.56 -0.79
C SER A 51 16.29 -11.58 -1.17
N ARG A 52 17.56 -11.13 -1.22
CA ARG A 52 18.71 -12.02 -1.49
C ARG A 52 19.20 -12.74 -0.24
N PHE A 53 18.90 -12.20 0.95
CA PHE A 53 19.36 -12.75 2.23
C PHE A 53 18.24 -13.39 3.05
N LEU A 54 17.00 -12.90 2.93
CA LEU A 54 15.86 -13.25 3.77
C LEU A 54 14.78 -13.97 2.98
N GLU A 55 14.17 -14.99 3.57
CA GLU A 55 12.92 -15.59 3.04
C GLU A 55 11.76 -14.60 3.08
N SER A 56 11.75 -13.73 4.10
CA SER A 56 10.77 -12.64 4.28
C SER A 56 11.46 -11.28 4.13
N PRO A 57 11.57 -10.72 2.91
CA PRO A 57 12.31 -9.48 2.63
C PRO A 57 11.82 -8.28 3.44
N TRP A 58 10.53 -8.22 3.74
CA TRP A 58 9.89 -7.14 4.49
C TRP A 58 10.41 -7.01 5.93
N ARG A 59 11.02 -8.07 6.47
CA ARG A 59 11.63 -8.06 7.81
C ARG A 59 13.04 -7.43 7.84
N TRP A 60 13.46 -6.79 6.77
CA TRP A 60 14.76 -6.12 6.70
C TRP A 60 15.01 -5.13 7.85
N PRO A 61 14.02 -4.40 8.41
CA PRO A 61 14.29 -3.52 9.54
C PRO A 61 14.84 -4.27 10.76
N GLU A 62 14.46 -5.53 10.99
CA GLU A 62 14.91 -6.33 12.12
C GLU A 62 16.40 -6.69 12.06
N VAL A 63 16.93 -6.96 10.85
CA VAL A 63 18.34 -7.27 10.65
C VAL A 63 19.20 -6.02 10.50
N TRP A 64 18.56 -4.88 10.19
CA TRP A 64 19.25 -3.63 9.91
C TRP A 64 19.39 -2.72 11.12
N ASP A 65 18.45 -2.76 12.04
CA ASP A 65 18.27 -1.84 13.16
C ASP A 65 19.45 -1.84 14.17
N MET A 66 20.34 -2.80 14.07
CA MET A 66 21.49 -2.94 14.95
C MET A 66 22.82 -2.50 14.33
N ASN A 67 22.79 -1.81 13.19
CA ASN A 67 24.00 -1.32 12.56
C ASN A 67 24.36 0.08 13.10
N VAL A 68 25.07 0.11 14.24
CA VAL A 68 25.53 1.33 14.94
C VAL A 68 26.30 2.28 14.00
N GLN A 69 26.84 1.76 12.90
CA GLN A 69 27.61 2.55 11.93
C GLN A 69 26.73 3.30 10.92
N ILE A 70 25.48 2.90 10.76
CA ILE A 70 24.52 3.55 9.86
C ILE A 70 23.22 3.76 10.61
N PRO A 71 23.07 4.89 11.32
CA PRO A 71 21.84 5.21 12.05
C PRO A 71 20.62 5.40 11.13
N ASN A 72 20.84 5.54 9.82
CA ASN A 72 19.80 5.68 8.82
C ASN A 72 20.03 4.68 7.67
N PRO A 73 19.20 3.64 7.51
CA PRO A 73 19.34 2.64 6.45
C PRO A 73 19.25 3.22 5.04
N HIS A 74 18.74 4.45 4.89
CA HIS A 74 18.68 5.16 3.62
C HIS A 74 20.03 5.71 3.13
N LEU A 75 21.11 5.59 3.91
CA LEU A 75 22.44 6.05 3.53
C LEU A 75 23.27 4.93 2.89
N ILE A 76 22.66 4.06 2.09
CA ILE A 76 23.34 3.07 1.26
C ILE A 76 23.40 3.58 -0.17
N TYR A 77 24.55 3.40 -0.79
CA TYR A 77 24.82 3.91 -2.13
C TYR A 77 25.29 2.81 -3.07
N PRO A 78 25.05 2.94 -4.37
CA PRO A 78 25.66 2.05 -5.35
C PRO A 78 27.17 1.95 -5.16
N GLY A 79 27.70 0.71 -5.14
CA GLY A 79 29.10 0.40 -4.86
C GLY A 79 29.41 0.05 -3.40
N ASP A 80 28.50 0.27 -2.47
CA ASP A 80 28.61 -0.26 -1.10
C ASP A 80 28.48 -1.80 -1.12
N VAL A 81 29.10 -2.47 -0.18
CA VAL A 81 29.06 -3.93 -0.05
C VAL A 81 28.26 -4.32 1.18
N ILE A 82 27.19 -5.04 0.98
CA ILE A 82 26.34 -5.61 2.06
C ILE A 82 26.81 -7.02 2.34
N TYR A 83 26.98 -7.37 3.62
CA TYR A 83 27.38 -8.71 4.03
C TYR A 83 26.70 -9.12 5.34
N LEU A 84 26.50 -10.43 5.51
CA LEU A 84 25.86 -11.00 6.68
C LEU A 84 26.90 -11.32 7.76
N VAL A 85 26.61 -10.94 9.00
CA VAL A 85 27.38 -11.32 10.18
C VAL A 85 26.45 -11.92 11.24
N TRP A 86 27.03 -12.69 12.16
CA TRP A 86 26.34 -13.22 13.31
C TRP A 86 26.79 -12.50 14.57
N GLU A 87 25.87 -11.83 15.24
CA GLU A 87 26.12 -11.16 16.51
C GLU A 87 25.16 -11.69 17.58
N ASN A 88 25.70 -12.23 18.66
CA ASN A 88 24.92 -12.86 19.74
C ASN A 88 23.94 -13.94 19.26
N GLY A 89 24.30 -14.69 18.23
CA GLY A 89 23.46 -15.74 17.66
C GLY A 89 22.33 -15.22 16.76
N GLN A 90 22.29 -13.92 16.45
CA GLN A 90 21.33 -13.33 15.54
C GLN A 90 22.00 -12.85 14.24
N PRO A 91 21.37 -13.05 13.07
CA PRO A 91 21.89 -12.56 11.81
C PRO A 91 21.74 -11.05 11.70
N LYS A 92 22.76 -10.37 11.18
CA LYS A 92 22.75 -8.93 10.93
C LYS A 92 23.39 -8.61 9.59
N LEU A 93 22.80 -7.66 8.88
CA LEU A 93 23.37 -7.11 7.66
C LEU A 93 24.24 -5.89 8.00
N LYS A 94 25.47 -5.91 7.54
CA LYS A 94 26.44 -4.80 7.68
C LYS A 94 26.82 -4.26 6.32
N VAL A 95 27.22 -2.98 6.32
CA VAL A 95 27.66 -2.28 5.12
C VAL A 95 29.14 -1.95 5.24
N ARG A 96 29.90 -2.33 4.22
CA ARG A 96 31.26 -1.85 4.00
C ARG A 96 31.23 -0.86 2.85
N ARG A 97 31.69 0.36 3.12
CA ARG A 97 31.76 1.42 2.08
C ARG A 97 32.68 1.00 0.95
N GLY A 98 32.18 1.12 -0.27
CA GLY A 98 33.02 0.95 -1.45
C GLY A 98 34.14 2.00 -1.48
N MET A 99 35.39 1.57 -1.75
CA MET A 99 36.48 2.53 -1.92
C MET A 99 36.29 3.30 -3.23
N ARG A 100 35.84 4.56 -3.15
CA ARG A 100 35.85 5.47 -4.30
C ARG A 100 37.28 6.00 -4.48
N LYS A 101 37.94 5.59 -5.55
CA LYS A 101 39.13 6.29 -6.04
C LYS A 101 38.68 7.63 -6.58
N LEU A 102 38.84 8.69 -5.80
CA LEU A 102 38.66 10.06 -6.27
C LEU A 102 39.84 10.39 -7.21
N SER A 103 39.55 10.44 -8.50
CA SER A 103 40.50 10.98 -9.48
C SER A 103 40.50 12.50 -9.36
N PRO A 104 41.67 13.20 -9.40
CA PRO A 104 41.75 14.64 -9.17
C PRO A 104 41.16 15.50 -10.30
N THR A 105 40.49 14.93 -11.27
CA THR A 105 39.78 15.68 -12.32
C THR A 105 38.39 16.07 -11.82
N ALA A 106 38.15 17.38 -11.63
CA ALA A 106 36.87 17.96 -11.33
C ALA A 106 35.87 17.67 -12.49
N ARG A 107 35.16 16.55 -12.43
CA ARG A 107 33.94 16.30 -13.19
C ARG A 107 32.78 16.52 -12.24
N ALA A 108 31.87 17.42 -12.61
CA ALA A 108 30.54 17.47 -12.02
C ALA A 108 29.84 16.16 -12.33
N GLN A 109 29.99 15.15 -11.48
CA GLN A 109 29.18 13.94 -11.50
C GLN A 109 27.97 14.20 -10.60
N PRO A 110 26.75 13.86 -11.05
CA PRO A 110 25.60 13.87 -10.16
C PRO A 110 25.95 13.02 -8.93
N LEU A 111 25.74 13.55 -7.75
CA LEU A 111 25.87 12.76 -6.51
C LEU A 111 24.91 11.58 -6.64
N ASP A 112 25.44 10.36 -6.50
CA ASP A 112 24.58 9.18 -6.41
C ASP A 112 23.65 9.36 -5.23
N ARG A 113 22.36 9.16 -5.49
CA ARG A 113 21.34 9.19 -4.44
C ARG A 113 21.41 7.87 -3.68
N ALA A 114 21.14 7.92 -2.38
CA ALA A 114 20.93 6.73 -1.58
C ALA A 114 19.78 5.90 -2.17
N ILE A 115 19.87 4.57 -2.03
CA ILE A 115 18.84 3.67 -2.52
C ILE A 115 17.55 3.84 -1.70
N PRO A 116 16.37 3.82 -2.31
CA PRO A 116 15.10 3.88 -1.59
C PRO A 116 14.78 2.54 -0.90
N ALA A 117 13.88 2.57 0.08
CA ALA A 117 13.40 1.35 0.73
C ALA A 117 12.56 0.49 -0.23
N ILE A 118 11.78 1.14 -1.08
CA ILE A 118 10.91 0.55 -2.10
C ILE A 118 11.02 1.35 -3.41
N PRO A 119 10.55 0.83 -4.54
CA PRO A 119 10.63 1.51 -5.83
C PRO A 119 9.63 2.69 -5.91
N LEU A 120 9.98 3.83 -5.30
CA LEU A 120 9.12 5.02 -5.23
C LEU A 120 8.62 5.50 -6.59
N LYS A 121 9.39 5.31 -7.66
CA LYS A 121 9.00 5.73 -9.03
C LYS A 121 7.67 5.12 -9.48
N ASP A 122 7.35 3.91 -8.99
CA ASP A 122 6.19 3.15 -9.43
C ASP A 122 4.91 3.58 -8.68
N ILE A 123 5.04 4.30 -7.55
CA ILE A 123 3.91 4.79 -6.75
C ILE A 123 3.73 6.31 -6.74
N LEU A 124 4.67 7.08 -7.30
CA LEU A 124 4.62 8.56 -7.22
C LEU A 124 3.35 9.15 -7.81
N SER A 125 2.91 8.69 -8.98
CA SER A 125 1.67 9.14 -9.61
C SER A 125 0.44 8.85 -8.73
N PHE A 126 0.39 7.69 -8.09
CA PHE A 126 -0.70 7.31 -7.19
C PHE A 126 -0.67 8.08 -5.87
N LEU A 127 0.51 8.47 -5.39
CA LEU A 127 0.61 9.34 -4.22
C LEU A 127 0.08 10.74 -4.51
N GLU A 128 0.36 11.29 -5.69
CA GLU A 128 0.06 12.68 -6.05
C GLU A 128 -1.29 12.86 -6.75
N GLU A 129 -1.68 11.92 -7.61
CA GLU A 129 -2.76 12.13 -8.57
C GLU A 129 -4.05 11.35 -8.25
N THR A 130 -3.98 10.33 -7.38
CA THR A 130 -5.16 9.54 -7.03
C THR A 130 -5.62 9.76 -5.61
N ARG A 131 -6.94 9.73 -5.41
CA ARG A 131 -7.61 9.88 -4.11
C ARG A 131 -8.85 9.00 -4.07
N VAL A 132 -9.20 8.51 -2.90
CA VAL A 132 -10.52 7.90 -2.65
C VAL A 132 -11.32 8.82 -1.74
N ILE A 133 -12.56 9.08 -2.11
CA ILE A 133 -13.49 9.92 -1.34
C ILE A 133 -14.78 9.15 -1.06
N ASP A 134 -15.36 9.42 0.11
CA ASP A 134 -16.68 8.87 0.45
C ASP A 134 -17.76 9.36 -0.52
N GLN A 135 -18.72 8.50 -0.83
CA GLN A 135 -19.80 8.78 -1.77
C GLN A 135 -20.61 10.02 -1.38
N SER A 136 -20.85 10.21 -0.08
CA SER A 136 -21.63 11.36 0.42
C SER A 136 -20.93 12.69 0.18
N LEU A 137 -19.62 12.73 0.35
CA LEU A 137 -18.78 13.89 0.06
C LEU A 137 -18.67 14.12 -1.45
N PHE A 138 -18.51 13.07 -2.24
CA PHE A 138 -18.47 13.17 -3.70
C PHE A 138 -19.76 13.78 -4.26
N LYS A 139 -20.93 13.34 -3.78
CA LYS A 139 -22.24 13.87 -4.21
C LYS A 139 -22.42 15.34 -3.85
N LYS A 140 -21.87 15.79 -2.72
CA LYS A 140 -21.94 17.18 -2.25
C LYS A 140 -20.94 18.11 -2.94
N ALA A 141 -19.83 17.56 -3.45
CA ALA A 141 -18.79 18.37 -4.07
C ALA A 141 -19.30 19.11 -5.31
N PRO A 142 -18.94 20.40 -5.51
CA PRO A 142 -19.30 21.15 -6.69
C PRO A 142 -18.78 20.45 -7.95
N TYR A 143 -19.51 20.58 -9.04
CA TYR A 143 -19.14 19.99 -10.33
C TYR A 143 -18.98 21.05 -11.41
N VAL A 144 -18.04 20.81 -12.33
CA VAL A 144 -17.76 21.70 -13.45
C VAL A 144 -18.95 21.73 -14.40
N LEU A 145 -19.47 22.94 -14.65
CA LEU A 145 -20.55 23.18 -15.60
C LEU A 145 -20.02 23.41 -17.01
N ALA A 146 -19.04 24.32 -17.13
CA ALA A 146 -18.48 24.74 -18.42
C ALA A 146 -17.18 25.53 -18.19
N GLY A 147 -16.37 25.63 -19.23
CA GLY A 147 -15.32 26.63 -19.35
C GLY A 147 -15.88 27.98 -19.81
N LYS A 148 -15.02 29.03 -19.79
CA LYS A 148 -15.34 30.34 -20.36
C LYS A 148 -15.79 30.18 -21.82
N ASN A 149 -16.81 30.97 -22.21
CA ASN A 149 -17.44 30.91 -23.53
C ASN A 149 -18.09 29.54 -23.85
N GLN A 150 -18.62 28.87 -22.83
CA GLN A 150 -19.33 27.58 -22.94
C GLN A 150 -18.44 26.43 -23.51
N ARG A 151 -17.12 26.55 -23.35
CA ARG A 151 -16.23 25.45 -23.75
C ARG A 151 -16.47 24.22 -22.87
N LEU A 152 -16.51 23.06 -23.49
CA LEU A 152 -16.68 21.77 -22.81
C LEU A 152 -15.38 21.25 -22.17
N ILE A 153 -14.24 21.79 -22.60
CA ILE A 153 -12.90 21.41 -22.21
C ILE A 153 -12.11 22.65 -21.85
N ALA A 154 -11.38 22.59 -20.74
CA ALA A 154 -10.51 23.67 -20.27
C ALA A 154 -9.13 23.13 -19.89
N GLY A 155 -8.09 23.93 -20.11
CA GLY A 155 -6.70 23.67 -19.77
C GLY A 155 -6.10 24.75 -18.88
N ALA A 156 -4.80 24.68 -18.65
CA ALA A 156 -4.09 25.68 -17.85
C ALA A 156 -4.27 27.11 -18.40
N GLY A 157 -4.58 28.07 -17.52
CA GLY A 157 -4.88 29.46 -17.85
C GLY A 157 -6.35 29.74 -18.13
N ASP A 158 -7.16 28.72 -18.38
CA ASP A 158 -8.59 28.91 -18.65
C ASP A 158 -9.38 29.17 -17.36
N ARG A 159 -10.54 29.83 -17.53
CA ARG A 159 -11.54 29.98 -16.47
C ARG A 159 -12.64 28.95 -16.64
N ILE A 160 -13.01 28.30 -15.54
CA ILE A 160 -14.11 27.33 -15.44
C ILE A 160 -15.14 27.79 -14.42
N TYR A 161 -16.34 27.28 -14.55
CA TYR A 161 -17.46 27.53 -13.66
C TYR A 161 -17.94 26.18 -13.10
N ALA A 162 -18.07 26.11 -11.78
CA ALA A 162 -18.59 24.92 -11.09
C ALA A 162 -19.89 25.28 -10.35
N ARG A 163 -20.83 24.33 -10.28
CA ARG A 163 -22.07 24.48 -9.54
C ARG A 163 -22.01 23.74 -8.21
N GLY A 164 -22.52 24.37 -7.16
CA GLY A 164 -22.56 23.88 -5.78
C GLY A 164 -21.59 24.64 -4.88
N SER A 165 -21.74 24.48 -3.57
CA SER A 165 -20.90 25.13 -2.57
C SER A 165 -19.60 24.35 -2.35
N LEU A 166 -18.49 25.05 -2.13
CA LEU A 166 -17.21 24.42 -1.81
C LEU A 166 -17.33 23.58 -0.52
N LEU A 167 -16.66 22.41 -0.50
CA LEU A 167 -16.63 21.57 0.70
C LEU A 167 -15.86 22.23 1.85
N GLU A 168 -14.84 23.02 1.51
CA GLU A 168 -14.05 23.83 2.42
C GLU A 168 -13.75 25.17 1.75
N ASP A 169 -13.81 26.26 2.51
CA ASP A 169 -13.50 27.64 2.04
C ASP A 169 -11.97 27.84 1.92
N LEU A 170 -11.38 27.11 1.00
CA LEU A 170 -9.97 27.20 0.65
C LEU A 170 -9.82 27.78 -0.75
N ARG A 171 -8.95 28.79 -0.92
CA ARG A 171 -8.68 29.38 -2.24
C ARG A 171 -8.05 28.40 -3.21
N ARG A 172 -7.27 27.42 -2.71
CA ARG A 172 -6.67 26.36 -3.51
C ARG A 172 -7.58 25.13 -3.52
N GLN A 173 -8.06 24.80 -4.68
CA GLN A 173 -8.87 23.62 -4.93
C GLN A 173 -8.19 22.76 -6.01
N ALA A 174 -8.65 21.54 -6.16
CA ALA A 174 -8.28 20.69 -7.28
C ALA A 174 -9.52 20.11 -7.94
N VAL A 175 -9.43 19.87 -9.24
CA VAL A 175 -10.48 19.21 -10.02
C VAL A 175 -10.13 17.75 -10.13
N TYR A 176 -11.13 16.91 -9.88
CA TYR A 176 -10.98 15.45 -9.93
C TYR A 176 -12.06 14.83 -10.80
N ARG A 177 -11.70 13.74 -11.44
CA ARG A 177 -12.61 12.87 -12.21
C ARG A 177 -12.76 11.55 -11.48
N ALA A 178 -14.01 11.09 -11.31
CA ALA A 178 -14.28 9.74 -10.83
C ALA A 178 -13.91 8.72 -11.92
N THR A 179 -13.11 7.74 -11.55
CA THR A 179 -12.65 6.66 -12.44
C THR A 179 -13.30 5.32 -12.10
N ASN A 180 -13.37 4.99 -10.81
CA ASN A 180 -13.96 3.75 -10.35
C ASN A 180 -14.86 4.01 -9.12
N GLU A 181 -15.87 3.16 -8.93
CA GLU A 181 -16.65 3.05 -7.72
C GLU A 181 -16.22 1.77 -7.00
N TYR A 182 -15.83 1.91 -5.73
CA TYR A 182 -15.44 0.78 -4.92
C TYR A 182 -16.59 0.30 -4.07
N VAL A 183 -16.92 -0.98 -4.22
CA VAL A 183 -17.93 -1.69 -3.45
C VAL A 183 -17.30 -2.94 -2.86
N ASP A 184 -17.55 -3.21 -1.58
CA ASP A 184 -17.06 -4.42 -0.94
C ASP A 184 -17.76 -5.64 -1.56
N PRO A 185 -17.01 -6.62 -2.10
CA PRO A 185 -17.61 -7.76 -2.80
C PRO A 185 -18.38 -8.71 -1.87
N GLU A 186 -18.12 -8.69 -0.58
CA GLU A 186 -18.74 -9.58 0.41
C GLU A 186 -19.93 -8.92 1.08
N THR A 187 -19.80 -7.66 1.52
CA THR A 187 -20.84 -6.95 2.27
C THR A 187 -21.72 -6.06 1.42
N GLN A 188 -21.30 -5.79 0.16
CA GLN A 188 -21.97 -4.84 -0.75
C GLN A 188 -21.98 -3.41 -0.21
N GLU A 189 -21.09 -3.09 0.75
CA GLU A 189 -20.91 -1.74 1.26
C GLU A 189 -20.26 -0.85 0.20
N GLU A 190 -20.78 0.36 0.00
CA GLU A 190 -20.15 1.40 -0.81
C GLU A 190 -18.91 1.93 -0.07
N LEU A 191 -17.73 1.69 -0.61
CA LEU A 191 -16.45 2.07 0.01
C LEU A 191 -15.99 3.45 -0.44
N GLY A 192 -16.47 3.95 -1.59
CA GLY A 192 -16.20 5.28 -2.11
C GLY A 192 -15.85 5.30 -3.59
N TYR A 193 -15.51 6.51 -4.06
CA TYR A 193 -15.09 6.75 -5.44
C TYR A 193 -13.59 6.97 -5.53
N GLU A 194 -12.95 6.26 -6.45
CA GLU A 194 -11.60 6.57 -6.91
C GLU A 194 -11.64 7.81 -7.78
N LEU A 195 -10.80 8.77 -7.45
CA LEU A 195 -10.67 10.03 -8.14
C LEU A 195 -9.28 10.18 -8.72
N THR A 196 -9.21 10.56 -9.99
CA THR A 196 -7.97 10.99 -10.63
C THR A 196 -7.93 12.50 -10.71
N LYS A 197 -6.81 13.09 -10.29
CA LYS A 197 -6.60 14.53 -10.35
C LYS A 197 -6.50 15.00 -11.80
N VAL A 198 -7.29 16.00 -12.12
CA VAL A 198 -7.36 16.59 -13.47
C VAL A 198 -6.58 17.89 -13.53
N SER A 199 -6.81 18.80 -12.58
CA SER A 199 -6.16 20.10 -12.57
C SER A 199 -6.11 20.71 -11.16
N ASP A 200 -5.16 21.62 -10.96
CA ASP A 200 -5.09 22.51 -9.80
C ASP A 200 -5.77 23.84 -10.18
N VAL A 201 -6.65 24.29 -9.30
CA VAL A 201 -7.45 25.49 -9.56
C VAL A 201 -7.43 26.45 -8.38
N THR A 202 -7.65 27.73 -8.66
CA THR A 202 -7.80 28.78 -7.65
C THR A 202 -9.19 29.39 -7.76
N VAL A 203 -9.87 29.55 -6.63
CA VAL A 203 -11.15 30.25 -6.52
C VAL A 203 -10.93 31.72 -6.81
N VAL A 204 -11.71 32.23 -7.75
CA VAL A 204 -11.70 33.66 -8.15
C VAL A 204 -12.85 34.39 -7.51
N ASP A 205 -14.05 33.81 -7.58
CA ASP A 205 -15.28 34.40 -7.11
C ASP A 205 -16.31 33.28 -6.84
N GLU A 206 -17.21 33.55 -5.87
CA GLU A 206 -18.32 32.67 -5.50
C GLU A 206 -19.60 33.47 -5.46
N ASN A 207 -20.51 33.20 -6.36
CA ASN A 207 -21.80 33.86 -6.49
C ASN A 207 -22.94 32.85 -6.40
N ASP A 208 -23.74 32.91 -5.34
CA ASP A 208 -24.83 31.97 -5.08
C ASP A 208 -24.39 30.52 -5.22
N ASP A 209 -24.90 29.83 -6.22
CA ASP A 209 -24.67 28.42 -6.51
C ASP A 209 -23.50 28.18 -7.50
N VAL A 210 -22.77 29.22 -7.92
CA VAL A 210 -21.73 29.10 -8.96
C VAL A 210 -20.40 29.64 -8.46
N VAL A 211 -19.39 28.77 -8.52
CA VAL A 211 -18.00 29.09 -8.21
C VAL A 211 -17.20 29.29 -9.48
N SER A 212 -16.54 30.45 -9.58
CA SER A 212 -15.62 30.78 -10.68
C SER A 212 -14.20 30.41 -10.29
N LEU A 213 -13.55 29.62 -11.13
CA LEU A 213 -12.23 29.05 -10.87
C LEU A 213 -11.29 29.33 -12.04
N THR A 214 -10.00 29.55 -11.74
CA THR A 214 -8.94 29.59 -12.75
C THR A 214 -8.10 28.33 -12.65
N VAL A 215 -7.88 27.67 -13.80
CA VAL A 215 -7.03 26.50 -13.90
C VAL A 215 -5.57 26.95 -13.89
N ASN A 216 -4.81 26.58 -12.85
CA ASN A 216 -3.40 26.96 -12.72
C ASN A 216 -2.47 25.95 -13.41
N ARG A 217 -2.75 24.67 -13.20
CA ARG A 217 -2.01 23.55 -13.78
C ARG A 217 -3.00 22.48 -14.21
N SER A 218 -2.76 21.89 -15.35
CA SER A 218 -3.58 20.80 -15.88
C SER A 218 -2.70 19.55 -16.07
N VAL A 219 -3.13 18.46 -15.48
CA VAL A 219 -2.57 17.11 -15.71
C VAL A 219 -3.35 16.45 -16.85
N LEU A 220 -4.67 16.61 -16.78
CA LEU A 220 -5.62 16.20 -17.81
C LEU A 220 -6.50 17.39 -18.18
N GLU A 221 -7.22 17.30 -19.27
CA GLU A 221 -8.22 18.29 -19.67
C GLU A 221 -9.40 18.28 -18.70
N THR A 222 -9.73 19.45 -18.12
CA THR A 222 -10.92 19.62 -17.26
C THR A 222 -12.18 19.55 -18.13
N ARG A 223 -13.14 18.73 -17.73
CA ARG A 223 -14.40 18.49 -18.43
C ARG A 223 -15.61 18.79 -17.55
N THR A 224 -16.76 18.92 -18.18
CA THR A 224 -18.03 18.98 -17.46
C THR A 224 -18.23 17.74 -16.59
N LEU A 225 -18.87 17.93 -15.41
CA LEU A 225 -19.10 16.92 -14.38
C LEU A 225 -17.87 16.51 -13.55
N ASP A 226 -16.64 16.95 -13.90
CA ASP A 226 -15.51 16.82 -13.00
C ASP A 226 -15.81 17.54 -11.67
N ARG A 227 -15.32 17.01 -10.53
CA ARG A 227 -15.64 17.53 -9.18
C ARG A 227 -14.54 18.44 -8.67
N VAL A 228 -14.95 19.53 -8.02
CA VAL A 228 -14.04 20.45 -7.32
C VAL A 228 -13.96 20.04 -5.86
N ILE A 229 -12.75 19.74 -5.40
CA ILE A 229 -12.49 19.21 -4.05
C ILE A 229 -11.27 19.94 -3.49
N PRO A 230 -11.19 20.20 -2.17
CA PRO A 230 -10.00 20.81 -1.57
C PRO A 230 -8.71 20.13 -1.99
N ALA A 231 -7.72 20.94 -2.39
CA ALA A 231 -6.41 20.43 -2.71
C ALA A 231 -5.74 19.91 -1.44
N GLU A 232 -5.36 18.65 -1.41
CA GLU A 232 -4.57 18.11 -0.30
C GLU A 232 -3.16 18.69 -0.32
N GLU A 233 -2.72 19.25 0.80
CA GLU A 233 -1.28 19.48 1.02
C GLU A 233 -0.60 18.15 1.33
N GLN A 234 -0.27 17.40 0.30
CA GLN A 234 0.35 16.10 0.48
C GLN A 234 1.80 16.26 0.94
N ARG A 235 2.05 15.93 2.19
CA ARG A 235 3.39 15.59 2.64
C ARG A 235 3.69 14.18 2.15
N ILE A 236 4.33 14.06 0.98
CA ILE A 236 4.75 12.75 0.47
C ILE A 236 5.74 12.17 1.47
N GLN A 237 5.33 11.13 2.17
CA GLN A 237 6.26 10.30 2.90
C GLN A 237 7.11 9.56 1.88
N SER A 238 8.35 10.00 1.71
CA SER A 238 9.29 9.38 0.76
C SER A 238 9.94 8.09 1.32
N VAL A 239 9.61 7.73 2.55
CA VAL A 239 10.23 6.63 3.27
C VAL A 239 9.16 5.75 3.88
N PHE A 240 9.11 4.52 3.43
CA PHE A 240 8.20 3.50 3.94
C PHE A 240 8.99 2.39 4.64
N TYR A 241 8.66 2.13 5.90
CA TYR A 241 9.22 1.01 6.66
C TYR A 241 8.22 -0.13 6.66
N PRO A 242 8.59 -1.31 6.15
CA PRO A 242 7.74 -2.49 6.24
C PRO A 242 7.49 -2.85 7.70
N LYS A 243 6.25 -3.21 7.98
CA LYS A 243 5.80 -3.68 9.29
C LYS A 243 4.73 -4.76 9.12
N PRO A 244 4.58 -5.67 10.11
CA PRO A 244 3.55 -6.70 10.04
C PRO A 244 2.16 -6.06 9.95
N SER A 245 1.25 -6.73 9.24
CA SER A 245 -0.17 -6.37 9.21
C SER A 245 -0.80 -6.50 10.60
N PRO A 246 -1.94 -5.84 10.86
CA PRO A 246 -2.74 -6.11 12.07
C PRO A 246 -3.13 -7.60 12.13
N GLU A 247 -3.11 -8.16 13.36
CA GLU A 247 -3.44 -9.57 13.60
C GLU A 247 -4.82 -9.94 13.03
N ALA A 248 -4.90 -11.11 12.40
CA ALA A 248 -6.12 -11.69 11.82
C ALA A 248 -6.86 -10.81 10.79
N LEU A 249 -6.24 -9.73 10.31
CA LEU A 249 -6.86 -8.89 9.30
C LEU A 249 -6.78 -9.55 7.93
N THR A 250 -7.94 -9.76 7.32
CA THR A 250 -8.10 -10.22 5.94
C THR A 250 -8.84 -9.20 5.11
N GLY A 251 -8.63 -9.23 3.81
CA GLY A 251 -9.31 -8.34 2.86
C GLY A 251 -9.28 -8.89 1.44
N LYS A 252 -9.81 -8.11 0.51
CA LYS A 252 -9.88 -8.44 -0.91
C LYS A 252 -9.26 -7.35 -1.76
N ILE A 253 -8.66 -7.73 -2.88
CA ILE A 253 -8.24 -6.82 -3.93
C ILE A 253 -9.47 -6.38 -4.72
N LEU A 254 -9.73 -5.07 -4.73
CA LEU A 254 -10.87 -4.45 -5.42
C LEU A 254 -10.58 -4.14 -6.87
N SER A 255 -9.36 -3.68 -7.14
CA SER A 255 -8.91 -3.33 -8.49
C SER A 255 -7.39 -3.40 -8.60
N VAL A 256 -6.90 -3.57 -9.81
CA VAL A 256 -5.51 -3.35 -10.19
C VAL A 256 -5.46 -2.02 -10.94
N LEU A 257 -4.81 -1.02 -10.37
CA LEU A 257 -4.79 0.34 -10.94
C LEU A 257 -3.97 0.37 -12.23
N GLY A 258 -4.58 0.90 -13.28
CA GLY A 258 -3.93 0.96 -14.60
C GLY A 258 -4.06 -0.32 -15.44
N ALA A 259 -4.69 -1.37 -14.92
CA ALA A 259 -4.99 -2.61 -15.62
C ALA A 259 -6.48 -2.95 -15.55
N VAL A 260 -6.93 -3.95 -16.30
CA VAL A 260 -8.36 -4.34 -16.31
C VAL A 260 -8.67 -5.25 -15.12
N ASN A 261 -7.93 -6.34 -14.94
CA ASN A 261 -8.20 -7.32 -13.88
C ASN A 261 -6.94 -7.87 -13.22
N ASP A 262 -5.83 -7.93 -13.93
CA ASP A 262 -4.65 -8.69 -13.54
C ASP A 262 -3.44 -7.79 -13.39
N GLY A 263 -2.61 -8.08 -12.39
CA GLY A 263 -1.37 -7.36 -12.12
C GLY A 263 -0.21 -8.27 -11.76
N GLY A 264 0.97 -7.71 -11.77
CA GLY A 264 2.22 -8.36 -11.43
C GLY A 264 3.06 -7.53 -10.47
N GLN A 265 4.33 -7.85 -10.38
CA GLN A 265 5.27 -7.12 -9.53
C GLN A 265 5.33 -5.63 -9.93
N PHE A 266 5.27 -4.75 -8.95
CA PHE A 266 5.26 -3.29 -9.04
C PHE A 266 3.96 -2.66 -9.56
N ASP A 267 2.91 -3.45 -9.79
CA ASP A 267 1.58 -2.88 -9.99
C ASP A 267 0.94 -2.47 -8.67
N VAL A 268 0.04 -1.49 -8.76
CA VAL A 268 -0.69 -0.95 -7.61
C VAL A 268 -2.08 -1.57 -7.56
N VAL A 269 -2.49 -1.99 -6.36
CA VAL A 269 -3.81 -2.57 -6.11
C VAL A 269 -4.58 -1.78 -5.07
N ALA A 270 -5.91 -1.72 -5.21
CA ALA A 270 -6.82 -1.19 -4.20
C ALA A 270 -7.38 -2.33 -3.34
N LEU A 271 -7.51 -2.09 -2.04
CA LEU A 271 -7.99 -3.05 -1.05
C LEU A 271 -9.28 -2.56 -0.39
N ASN A 272 -10.17 -3.48 -0.01
CA ASN A 272 -11.39 -3.19 0.76
C ASN A 272 -11.13 -3.02 2.26
N ARG A 273 -9.94 -2.58 2.66
CA ARG A 273 -9.56 -2.28 4.04
C ARG A 273 -8.85 -0.93 4.08
N GLY A 274 -9.09 -0.17 5.13
CA GLY A 274 -8.56 1.19 5.28
C GLY A 274 -8.17 1.53 6.71
N VAL A 275 -8.14 2.82 7.00
CA VAL A 275 -7.78 3.33 8.34
C VAL A 275 -8.73 2.80 9.42
N ARG A 276 -10.02 2.65 9.11
CA ARG A 276 -11.02 2.14 10.07
C ARG A 276 -10.73 0.73 10.55
N GLU A 277 -10.01 -0.09 9.77
CA GLU A 277 -9.52 -1.42 10.15
C GLU A 277 -8.09 -1.39 10.72
N GLY A 278 -7.55 -0.20 10.98
CA GLY A 278 -6.21 -0.02 11.55
C GLY A 278 -5.07 -0.12 10.54
N LEU A 279 -5.37 0.01 9.25
CA LEU A 279 -4.32 0.01 8.22
C LEU A 279 -3.53 1.32 8.22
N GLU A 280 -2.23 1.17 8.09
CA GLU A 280 -1.28 2.28 7.97
C GLU A 280 -0.28 2.00 6.84
N PRO A 281 0.32 3.03 6.25
CA PRO A 281 1.43 2.85 5.32
C PRO A 281 2.57 2.03 5.94
N GLY A 282 3.11 1.09 5.18
CA GLY A 282 4.13 0.14 5.61
C GLY A 282 3.62 -1.26 5.95
N HIS A 283 2.32 -1.45 6.23
CA HIS A 283 1.78 -2.78 6.47
C HIS A 283 1.98 -3.70 5.26
N VAL A 284 2.48 -4.91 5.52
CA VAL A 284 2.74 -5.93 4.50
C VAL A 284 1.72 -7.04 4.61
N PHE A 285 1.25 -7.54 3.47
CA PHE A 285 0.33 -8.65 3.35
C PHE A 285 0.84 -9.68 2.36
N ALA A 286 0.52 -10.94 2.62
CA ALA A 286 0.59 -11.98 1.60
C ALA A 286 -0.68 -11.96 0.76
N ILE A 287 -0.54 -12.15 -0.55
CA ILE A 287 -1.64 -12.25 -1.50
C ILE A 287 -1.91 -13.73 -1.75
N TYR A 288 -3.17 -14.13 -1.67
CA TYR A 288 -3.62 -15.48 -1.92
C TYR A 288 -4.63 -15.48 -3.06
N ARG A 289 -4.29 -16.21 -4.12
CA ARG A 289 -5.23 -16.46 -5.20
C ARG A 289 -6.31 -17.40 -4.71
N THR A 290 -7.56 -17.04 -4.94
CA THR A 290 -8.70 -17.92 -4.64
C THR A 290 -8.61 -19.18 -5.50
N GLY A 291 -8.69 -20.35 -4.86
CA GLY A 291 -8.62 -21.63 -5.57
C GLY A 291 -9.73 -21.77 -6.61
N GLU A 292 -9.45 -22.47 -7.69
CA GLU A 292 -10.41 -22.70 -8.75
C GLU A 292 -11.49 -23.71 -8.32
N MET A 293 -12.72 -23.52 -8.83
CA MET A 293 -13.80 -24.50 -8.68
C MET A 293 -13.60 -25.64 -9.68
N VAL A 294 -13.33 -26.82 -9.19
CA VAL A 294 -13.18 -28.04 -10.02
C VAL A 294 -14.35 -28.98 -9.79
N VAL A 295 -14.73 -29.71 -10.82
CA VAL A 295 -15.76 -30.76 -10.71
C VAL A 295 -15.06 -32.09 -10.51
N ASP A 296 -15.33 -32.76 -9.39
CA ASP A 296 -14.83 -34.11 -9.16
C ASP A 296 -15.33 -35.05 -10.29
N PRO A 297 -14.41 -35.70 -11.01
CA PRO A 297 -14.80 -36.56 -12.14
C PRO A 297 -15.61 -37.80 -11.74
N ILE A 298 -15.53 -38.21 -10.46
CA ILE A 298 -16.21 -39.39 -9.92
C ILE A 298 -17.54 -39.01 -9.29
N THR A 299 -17.52 -38.11 -8.29
CA THR A 299 -18.71 -37.73 -7.51
C THR A 299 -19.57 -36.66 -8.19
N LYS A 300 -18.99 -35.93 -9.20
CA LYS A 300 -19.61 -34.77 -9.87
C LYS A 300 -19.88 -33.59 -8.95
N GLU A 301 -19.37 -33.61 -7.75
CA GLU A 301 -19.41 -32.48 -6.83
C GLU A 301 -18.49 -31.37 -7.27
N LYS A 302 -18.92 -30.11 -7.04
CA LYS A 302 -18.07 -28.94 -7.23
C LYS A 302 -17.23 -28.72 -5.97
N LEU A 303 -15.92 -28.80 -6.10
CA LEU A 303 -14.97 -28.62 -5.02
C LEU A 303 -14.14 -27.38 -5.31
N GLN A 304 -13.94 -26.56 -4.29
CA GLN A 304 -13.01 -25.43 -4.37
C GLN A 304 -11.62 -25.87 -3.95
N LEU A 305 -10.64 -25.66 -4.83
CA LEU A 305 -9.25 -25.92 -4.50
C LEU A 305 -8.77 -24.97 -3.40
N PRO A 306 -7.76 -25.35 -2.61
CA PRO A 306 -7.17 -24.46 -1.60
C PRO A 306 -6.59 -23.21 -2.27
N ALA A 307 -6.65 -22.10 -1.53
CA ALA A 307 -6.02 -20.85 -1.96
C ALA A 307 -4.48 -21.00 -1.98
N GLU A 308 -3.85 -20.47 -3.02
CA GLU A 308 -2.39 -20.49 -3.19
C GLU A 308 -1.79 -19.11 -3.00
N ARG A 309 -0.64 -19.04 -2.34
CA ARG A 309 0.08 -17.77 -2.17
C ARG A 309 0.62 -17.30 -3.52
N SER A 310 0.18 -16.11 -3.95
CA SER A 310 0.58 -15.49 -5.23
C SER A 310 1.68 -14.45 -5.07
N GLY A 311 1.83 -13.84 -3.89
CA GLY A 311 2.82 -12.79 -3.73
C GLY A 311 2.83 -12.12 -2.36
N LEU A 312 3.52 -10.99 -2.33
CA LEU A 312 3.57 -10.06 -1.21
C LEU A 312 3.30 -8.65 -1.71
N MET A 313 2.56 -7.88 -0.92
CA MET A 313 2.32 -6.46 -1.18
C MET A 313 2.57 -5.62 0.07
N MET A 314 2.82 -4.33 -0.13
CA MET A 314 2.96 -3.36 0.94
C MET A 314 2.01 -2.19 0.73
N VAL A 315 1.26 -1.84 1.76
CA VAL A 315 0.39 -0.66 1.77
C VAL A 315 1.26 0.61 1.79
N PHE A 316 0.97 1.56 0.90
CA PHE A 316 1.69 2.83 0.83
C PHE A 316 0.77 4.06 0.98
N LYS A 317 -0.54 3.90 0.77
CA LYS A 317 -1.53 4.97 0.93
C LYS A 317 -2.83 4.40 1.52
N THR A 318 -3.36 5.07 2.54
CA THR A 318 -4.58 4.63 3.23
C THR A 318 -5.64 5.73 3.18
N PHE A 319 -6.89 5.31 3.00
CA PHE A 319 -8.10 6.10 3.12
C PHE A 319 -8.98 5.47 4.18
N GLU A 320 -10.14 6.05 4.48
CA GLU A 320 -11.01 5.59 5.55
C GLU A 320 -11.39 4.11 5.41
N LYS A 321 -11.86 3.68 4.23
CA LYS A 321 -12.38 2.34 3.94
C LYS A 321 -11.56 1.56 2.93
N VAL A 322 -10.63 2.19 2.24
CA VAL A 322 -9.84 1.65 1.14
C VAL A 322 -8.37 1.94 1.39
N SER A 323 -7.48 1.12 0.89
CA SER A 323 -6.05 1.44 0.84
C SER A 323 -5.42 1.00 -0.47
N TYR A 324 -4.29 1.63 -0.81
CA TYR A 324 -3.49 1.24 -1.95
C TYR A 324 -2.23 0.51 -1.50
N GLY A 325 -1.96 -0.61 -2.17
CA GLY A 325 -0.77 -1.41 -1.96
C GLY A 325 0.02 -1.60 -3.24
N LEU A 326 1.33 -1.66 -3.10
CA LEU A 326 2.25 -2.01 -4.17
C LEU A 326 2.57 -3.51 -4.08
N ILE A 327 2.43 -4.24 -5.18
CA ILE A 327 2.85 -5.63 -5.28
C ILE A 327 4.39 -5.66 -5.29
N MET A 328 4.98 -6.08 -4.17
CA MET A 328 6.43 -6.10 -4.02
C MET A 328 7.07 -7.35 -4.60
N MET A 329 6.34 -8.46 -4.58
CA MET A 329 6.77 -9.74 -5.10
C MET A 329 5.57 -10.54 -5.60
N SER A 330 5.71 -11.17 -6.75
CA SER A 330 4.65 -11.97 -7.36
C SER A 330 5.25 -13.25 -7.92
N SER A 331 4.74 -14.40 -7.51
CA SER A 331 5.06 -15.72 -8.08
C SER A 331 4.03 -16.15 -9.14
N ASN A 332 2.84 -15.59 -9.06
CA ASN A 332 1.72 -15.80 -9.97
C ASN A 332 1.03 -14.47 -10.27
N VAL A 333 0.16 -14.47 -11.26
CA VAL A 333 -0.69 -13.31 -11.56
C VAL A 333 -1.57 -12.99 -10.36
N VAL A 334 -1.64 -11.71 -10.00
CA VAL A 334 -2.52 -11.18 -8.95
C VAL A 334 -3.77 -10.63 -9.63
N SER A 335 -4.94 -11.05 -9.17
CA SER A 335 -6.21 -10.71 -9.82
C SER A 335 -7.17 -10.01 -8.85
N VAL A 336 -8.12 -9.28 -9.41
CA VAL A 336 -9.25 -8.73 -8.64
C VAL A 336 -10.00 -9.87 -7.95
N GLY A 337 -10.31 -9.70 -6.66
CA GLY A 337 -10.94 -10.71 -5.81
C GLY A 337 -9.96 -11.60 -5.04
N ASP A 338 -8.66 -11.54 -5.33
CA ASP A 338 -7.65 -12.23 -4.52
C ASP A 338 -7.70 -11.74 -3.07
N GLU A 339 -7.36 -12.63 -2.15
CA GLU A 339 -7.42 -12.38 -0.73
C GLU A 339 -6.07 -11.93 -0.19
N ILE A 340 -6.07 -10.97 0.72
CA ILE A 340 -4.89 -10.58 1.49
C ILE A 340 -4.98 -11.13 2.91
N ARG A 341 -3.84 -11.62 3.42
CA ARG A 341 -3.68 -12.17 4.78
C ARG A 341 -2.34 -11.74 5.36
N GLU A 342 -2.13 -12.06 6.63
CA GLU A 342 -0.80 -11.91 7.25
C GLU A 342 0.30 -12.57 6.40
N PRO A 343 1.50 -11.93 6.29
CA PRO A 343 2.57 -12.37 5.39
C PRO A 343 3.31 -13.64 5.84
#